data_c3f9df23a15211ecf6cb78b335f7bb95
#
_entry.id   c3f9df23a15211ecf6cb78b335f7bb95
#
_cell.length_a   1.000
_cell.length_b   1.000
_cell.length_c   1.000
_cell.angle_alpha   90.00
_cell.angle_beta   90.00
_cell.angle_gamma   90.00
#
_symmetry.space_group_name_H-M   'P 1'
#
loop_
_entity.id
_entity.type
_entity.pdbx_description
1 polymer ?
#
loop_
_entity_poly.entity_id
_entity_poly.type
_entity_poly.pdbx_seq_one_letter_code
_entity_poly.pdbx_strand_id
1 'polypeptide(L)'
;VLGCLGALLVMLPRRISRPLTGGAIGAGIAGLFQELIRPILANSVVTKPLHDLLYTWSGLKLQGAVIMFLVTAGIVLAWDMNRPRVAAAFGRLDPGTQRRIRWGYITLAVLLAVLFPMYAGNFIGQVLLTVGLFVLMGMGLNLEVGIAGLLDLGFVAFYAVGAYVTGLLMADSPFALAHLSYWQAMPIAVLCSVIVGVLFGVPVLKVRGDYLAVATLGLGEIVRVIVLSDAAAPLLAGAKGILQIPRPAIGGFELATPVALFYLTLVASVVAAYFAWRLEDSRLGRAWMAIRDDEDVAQALGINLINVKLLAYGLGAAFAGLAGSIFAVMLGSIYPHSFQLIISINILALIIVGGMGSLPGVVLGAAVLIGLPEMLREFGEFRYLFYGLAIIAVMRLKPEGLWPSAARRREIALDAETVAAQAASVSEQKA
;
A
#
# COMPACT_ATOMS: atom_id res chain seq x y z
N VAL A 1 -27.13 -8.21 20.94
CA VAL A 1 -27.85 -8.70 19.75
C VAL A 1 -26.88 -9.25 18.71
N LEU A 2 -25.84 -8.50 18.29
CA LEU A 2 -24.85 -8.96 17.29
C LEU A 2 -24.03 -10.18 17.75
N GLY A 3 -23.66 -10.27 19.03
CA GLY A 3 -22.97 -11.43 19.60
C GLY A 3 -23.81 -12.70 19.61
N CYS A 4 -25.11 -12.59 19.89
CA CYS A 4 -26.05 -13.72 19.85
C CYS A 4 -26.28 -14.22 18.42
N LEU A 5 -26.39 -13.30 17.45
CA LEU A 5 -26.48 -13.64 16.03
C LEU A 5 -25.21 -14.32 15.52
N GLY A 6 -24.03 -13.86 15.95
CA GLY A 6 -22.74 -14.49 15.62
C GLY A 6 -22.63 -15.90 16.20
N ALA A 7 -23.02 -16.10 17.46
CA ALA A 7 -23.03 -17.43 18.11
C ALA A 7 -24.02 -18.40 17.41
N LEU A 8 -25.18 -17.91 17.03
CA LEU A 8 -26.19 -18.69 16.30
C LEU A 8 -25.67 -19.12 14.92
N LEU A 9 -24.96 -18.23 14.19
CA LEU A 9 -24.34 -18.55 12.91
C LEU A 9 -23.24 -19.61 13.01
N VAL A 10 -22.50 -19.65 14.13
CA VAL A 10 -21.46 -20.67 14.38
C VAL A 10 -22.05 -22.04 14.67
N MET A 11 -23.24 -22.09 15.29
CA MET A 11 -23.94 -23.35 15.60
C MET A 11 -24.63 -23.96 14.38
N LEU A 12 -24.86 -23.19 13.31
CA LEU A 12 -25.51 -23.71 12.11
C LEU A 12 -24.57 -24.60 11.29
N PRO A 13 -25.08 -25.62 10.58
CA PRO A 13 -24.28 -26.44 9.66
C PRO A 13 -23.57 -25.55 8.63
N ARG A 14 -22.31 -25.83 8.32
CA ARG A 14 -21.50 -25.05 7.39
C ARG A 14 -22.14 -24.77 6.02
N ARG A 15 -23.08 -25.65 5.60
CA ARG A 15 -23.85 -25.47 4.36
C ARG A 15 -24.85 -24.31 4.42
N ILE A 16 -25.29 -23.92 5.61
CA ILE A 16 -26.26 -22.84 5.83
C ILE A 16 -25.53 -21.59 6.33
N SER A 17 -24.57 -21.73 7.24
CA SER A 17 -23.83 -20.58 7.80
C SER A 17 -23.04 -19.82 6.76
N ARG A 18 -22.38 -20.49 5.81
CA ARG A 18 -21.59 -19.83 4.76
C ARG A 18 -22.40 -18.92 3.82
N PRO A 19 -23.53 -19.37 3.23
CA PRO A 19 -24.37 -18.48 2.43
C PRO A 19 -24.95 -17.32 3.23
N LEU A 20 -25.36 -17.53 4.49
CA LEU A 20 -25.89 -16.48 5.36
C LEU A 20 -24.83 -15.43 5.70
N THR A 21 -23.62 -15.87 6.08
CA THR A 21 -22.50 -14.96 6.33
C THR A 21 -22.07 -14.23 5.06
N GLY A 22 -22.00 -14.94 3.93
CA GLY A 22 -21.70 -14.35 2.62
C GLY A 22 -22.75 -13.31 2.21
N GLY A 23 -24.03 -13.60 2.44
CA GLY A 23 -25.13 -12.66 2.20
C GLY A 23 -25.03 -11.40 3.07
N ALA A 24 -24.77 -11.56 4.37
CA ALA A 24 -24.61 -10.45 5.29
C ALA A 24 -23.39 -9.58 4.95
N ILE A 25 -22.27 -10.21 4.60
CA ILE A 25 -21.06 -9.50 4.15
C ILE A 25 -21.35 -8.75 2.84
N GLY A 26 -22.01 -9.38 1.87
CA GLY A 26 -22.33 -8.74 0.59
C GLY A 26 -23.26 -7.55 0.72
N ALA A 27 -24.32 -7.67 1.53
CA ALA A 27 -25.21 -6.55 1.83
C ALA A 27 -24.47 -5.42 2.61
N GLY A 28 -23.60 -5.80 3.56
CA GLY A 28 -22.77 -4.85 4.29
C GLY A 28 -21.80 -4.11 3.38
N ILE A 29 -21.12 -4.80 2.45
CA ILE A 29 -20.24 -4.21 1.45
C ILE A 29 -21.03 -3.27 0.54
N ALA A 30 -22.23 -3.66 0.07
CA ALA A 30 -23.06 -2.81 -0.78
C ALA A 30 -23.53 -1.52 -0.07
N GLY A 31 -23.76 -1.59 1.25
CA GLY A 31 -24.08 -0.42 2.06
C GLY A 31 -22.89 0.45 2.39
N LEU A 32 -21.75 -0.16 2.78
CA LEU A 32 -20.53 0.56 3.14
C LEU A 32 -19.88 1.24 1.92
N PHE A 33 -19.91 0.60 0.75
CA PHE A 33 -19.29 1.10 -0.48
C PHE A 33 -20.33 1.68 -1.46
N GLN A 34 -21.43 2.21 -0.96
CA GLN A 34 -22.50 2.79 -1.78
C GLN A 34 -22.03 3.90 -2.71
N GLU A 35 -21.14 4.79 -2.24
CA GLU A 35 -20.56 5.88 -3.05
C GLU A 35 -19.76 5.39 -4.25
N LEU A 36 -19.19 4.23 -4.13
CA LEU A 36 -18.44 3.58 -5.18
C LEU A 36 -19.36 2.86 -6.17
N ILE A 37 -20.37 2.17 -5.65
CA ILE A 37 -21.26 1.33 -6.46
C ILE A 37 -22.30 2.20 -7.20
N ARG A 38 -22.82 3.27 -6.57
CA ARG A 38 -23.83 4.16 -7.14
C ARG A 38 -23.38 4.83 -8.45
N PRO A 39 -22.22 5.52 -8.53
CA PRO A 39 -21.77 6.13 -9.78
C PRO A 39 -21.53 5.12 -10.89
N ILE A 40 -21.00 3.94 -10.58
CA ILE A 40 -20.76 2.87 -11.55
C ILE A 40 -22.09 2.38 -12.14
N LEU A 41 -23.10 2.15 -11.29
CA LEU A 41 -24.42 1.72 -11.73
C LEU A 41 -25.21 2.82 -12.44
N ALA A 42 -25.02 4.08 -12.05
CA ALA A 42 -25.72 5.23 -12.65
C ALA A 42 -25.17 5.60 -14.04
N ASN A 43 -23.89 5.31 -14.31
CA ASN A 43 -23.20 5.78 -15.52
C ASN A 43 -23.55 4.97 -16.79
N SER A 44 -24.19 3.83 -16.66
CA SER A 44 -24.61 2.99 -17.79
C SER A 44 -26.13 2.91 -17.92
N VAL A 45 -26.64 3.10 -19.13
CA VAL A 45 -28.08 2.97 -19.43
C VAL A 45 -28.63 1.60 -19.05
N VAL A 46 -27.81 0.56 -19.14
CA VAL A 46 -28.18 -0.83 -18.83
C VAL A 46 -28.29 -1.07 -17.31
N THR A 47 -27.46 -0.40 -16.51
CA THR A 47 -27.40 -0.60 -15.06
C THR A 47 -28.24 0.40 -14.27
N LYS A 48 -28.74 1.46 -14.93
CA LYS A 48 -29.60 2.50 -14.31
C LYS A 48 -30.83 1.94 -13.59
N PRO A 49 -31.62 0.99 -14.17
CA PRO A 49 -32.76 0.41 -13.45
C PRO A 49 -32.34 -0.36 -12.20
N LEU A 50 -31.14 -0.97 -12.21
CA LEU A 50 -30.59 -1.65 -11.03
C LEU A 50 -30.17 -0.63 -9.96
N HIS A 51 -29.63 0.52 -10.35
CA HIS A 51 -29.33 1.61 -9.46
C HIS A 51 -30.61 2.09 -8.71
N ASP A 52 -31.69 2.36 -9.45
CA ASP A 52 -32.94 2.87 -8.89
C ASP A 52 -33.65 1.84 -7.99
N LEU A 53 -33.42 0.56 -8.23
CA LEU A 53 -33.93 -0.54 -7.41
C LEU A 53 -33.15 -0.67 -6.08
N LEU A 54 -31.81 -0.51 -6.11
CA LEU A 54 -30.94 -0.78 -4.98
C LEU A 54 -30.76 0.45 -4.09
N TYR A 55 -30.67 1.66 -4.65
CA TYR A 55 -30.27 2.87 -3.95
C TYR A 55 -31.33 3.98 -3.97
N THR A 56 -31.24 4.86 -2.96
CA THR A 56 -31.99 6.12 -2.84
C THR A 56 -30.98 7.25 -2.64
N TRP A 57 -31.44 8.50 -2.64
CA TRP A 57 -30.60 9.65 -2.33
C TRP A 57 -29.89 9.54 -0.96
N SER A 58 -30.56 8.91 0.02
CA SER A 58 -30.06 8.71 1.38
C SER A 58 -29.23 7.43 1.59
N GLY A 59 -29.09 6.56 0.58
CA GLY A 59 -28.29 5.35 0.70
C GLY A 59 -28.95 4.08 0.15
N LEU A 60 -28.48 2.92 0.63
CA LEU A 60 -28.98 1.60 0.25
C LEU A 60 -30.43 1.43 0.78
N LYS A 61 -31.38 1.14 -0.13
CA LYS A 61 -32.77 0.82 0.26
C LYS A 61 -32.80 -0.50 1.03
N LEU A 62 -33.74 -0.67 1.96
CA LEU A 62 -33.94 -1.94 2.64
C LEU A 62 -34.19 -3.10 1.64
N GLN A 63 -34.99 -2.83 0.59
CA GLN A 63 -35.20 -3.76 -0.52
C GLN A 63 -33.89 -4.09 -1.23
N GLY A 64 -33.04 -3.09 -1.49
CA GLY A 64 -31.72 -3.26 -2.07
C GLY A 64 -30.78 -4.11 -1.22
N ALA A 65 -30.80 -3.89 0.10
CA ALA A 65 -30.03 -4.71 1.05
C ALA A 65 -30.47 -6.19 1.02
N VAL A 66 -31.77 -6.44 0.99
CA VAL A 66 -32.31 -7.80 0.88
C VAL A 66 -31.95 -8.46 -0.45
N ILE A 67 -32.04 -7.72 -1.55
CA ILE A 67 -31.65 -8.23 -2.88
C ILE A 67 -30.17 -8.57 -2.90
N MET A 68 -29.30 -7.68 -2.42
CA MET A 68 -27.85 -7.91 -2.35
C MET A 68 -27.50 -9.08 -1.44
N PHE A 69 -28.21 -9.22 -0.30
CA PHE A 69 -28.08 -10.38 0.57
C PHE A 69 -28.44 -11.68 -0.16
N LEU A 70 -29.57 -11.73 -0.84
CA LEU A 70 -30.01 -12.93 -1.56
C LEU A 70 -29.10 -13.29 -2.74
N VAL A 71 -28.67 -12.29 -3.49
CA VAL A 71 -27.77 -12.49 -4.64
C VAL A 71 -26.40 -13.03 -4.17
N THR A 72 -25.81 -12.41 -3.16
CA THR A 72 -24.51 -12.83 -2.64
C THR A 72 -24.59 -14.18 -1.92
N ALA A 73 -25.66 -14.43 -1.15
CA ALA A 73 -25.92 -15.74 -0.56
C ALA A 73 -26.11 -16.82 -1.63
N GLY A 74 -26.84 -16.51 -2.71
CA GLY A 74 -27.05 -17.39 -3.85
C GLY A 74 -25.74 -17.69 -4.59
N ILE A 75 -24.89 -16.70 -4.80
CA ILE A 75 -23.57 -16.89 -5.42
C ILE A 75 -22.69 -17.82 -4.55
N VAL A 76 -22.65 -17.58 -3.24
CA VAL A 76 -21.86 -18.43 -2.32
C VAL A 76 -22.40 -19.87 -2.31
N LEU A 77 -23.72 -20.04 -2.28
CA LEU A 77 -24.36 -21.36 -2.34
C LEU A 77 -24.03 -22.07 -3.66
N ALA A 78 -24.21 -21.40 -4.79
CA ALA A 78 -23.89 -21.93 -6.12
C ALA A 78 -22.41 -22.31 -6.25
N TRP A 79 -21.51 -21.48 -5.68
CA TRP A 79 -20.10 -21.78 -5.64
C TRP A 79 -19.78 -23.01 -4.79
N ASP A 80 -20.32 -23.10 -3.59
CA ASP A 80 -20.10 -24.27 -2.70
C ASP A 80 -20.64 -25.58 -3.33
N MET A 81 -21.75 -25.49 -4.05
CA MET A 81 -22.31 -26.65 -4.78
C MET A 81 -21.48 -27.08 -5.99
N ASN A 82 -20.94 -26.11 -6.73
CA ASN A 82 -20.21 -26.38 -7.98
C ASN A 82 -18.71 -26.56 -7.76
N ARG A 83 -18.15 -26.04 -6.65
CA ARG A 83 -16.73 -26.13 -6.31
C ARG A 83 -16.11 -27.52 -6.48
N PRO A 84 -16.73 -28.61 -5.96
CA PRO A 84 -16.15 -29.95 -6.14
C PRO A 84 -16.18 -30.43 -7.60
N ARG A 85 -17.19 -30.02 -8.38
CA ARG A 85 -17.28 -30.32 -9.83
C ARG A 85 -16.23 -29.58 -10.63
N VAL A 86 -16.06 -28.29 -10.35
CA VAL A 86 -15.04 -27.43 -10.98
C VAL A 86 -13.64 -27.94 -10.63
N ALA A 87 -13.38 -28.26 -9.36
CA ALA A 87 -12.09 -28.80 -8.92
C ALA A 87 -11.77 -30.15 -9.58
N ALA A 88 -12.75 -31.05 -9.71
CA ALA A 88 -12.58 -32.33 -10.39
C ALA A 88 -12.35 -32.16 -11.89
N ALA A 89 -13.08 -31.23 -12.54
CA ALA A 89 -12.88 -30.93 -13.95
C ALA A 89 -11.50 -30.32 -14.20
N PHE A 90 -11.05 -29.36 -13.35
CA PHE A 90 -9.75 -28.75 -13.44
C PHE A 90 -8.60 -29.74 -13.19
N GLY A 91 -8.78 -30.66 -12.24
CA GLY A 91 -7.79 -31.71 -11.93
C GLY A 91 -7.62 -32.75 -13.05
N ARG A 92 -8.58 -32.88 -13.97
CA ARG A 92 -8.49 -33.76 -15.15
C ARG A 92 -7.76 -33.14 -16.33
N LEU A 93 -7.46 -31.83 -16.28
CA LEU A 93 -6.76 -31.15 -17.36
C LEU A 93 -5.27 -31.42 -17.26
N ASP A 94 -4.61 -31.47 -18.43
CA ASP A 94 -3.16 -31.55 -18.54
C ASP A 94 -2.47 -30.40 -17.78
N PRO A 95 -1.36 -30.67 -17.07
CA PRO A 95 -0.63 -29.63 -16.28
C PRO A 95 -0.27 -28.38 -17.11
N GLY A 96 0.03 -28.54 -18.40
CA GLY A 96 0.27 -27.41 -19.30
C GLY A 96 -0.97 -26.54 -19.53
N THR A 97 -2.12 -27.17 -19.67
CA THR A 97 -3.42 -26.49 -19.84
C THR A 97 -3.85 -25.79 -18.55
N GLN A 98 -3.66 -26.45 -17.39
CA GLN A 98 -3.94 -25.84 -16.09
C GLN A 98 -3.11 -24.57 -15.89
N ARG A 99 -1.81 -24.60 -16.26
CA ARG A 99 -0.91 -23.44 -16.19
C ARG A 99 -1.37 -22.31 -17.12
N ARG A 100 -1.77 -22.62 -18.37
CA ARG A 100 -2.30 -21.63 -19.33
C ARG A 100 -3.57 -20.98 -18.81
N ILE A 101 -4.52 -21.76 -18.30
CA ILE A 101 -5.77 -21.25 -17.72
C ILE A 101 -5.48 -20.36 -16.52
N ARG A 102 -4.60 -20.77 -15.62
CA ARG A 102 -4.18 -19.97 -14.47
C ARG A 102 -3.59 -18.62 -14.90
N TRP A 103 -2.67 -18.63 -15.87
CA TRP A 103 -2.11 -17.39 -16.40
C TRP A 103 -3.16 -16.54 -17.12
N GLY A 104 -4.10 -17.16 -17.84
CA GLY A 104 -5.23 -16.46 -18.45
C GLY A 104 -6.10 -15.74 -17.44
N TYR A 105 -6.46 -16.38 -16.32
CA TYR A 105 -7.19 -15.73 -15.23
C TYR A 105 -6.40 -14.60 -14.57
N ILE A 106 -5.11 -14.78 -14.33
CA ILE A 106 -4.24 -13.74 -13.76
C ILE A 106 -4.17 -12.54 -14.73
N THR A 107 -3.93 -12.78 -16.01
CA THR A 107 -3.87 -11.73 -17.02
C THR A 107 -5.20 -10.99 -17.14
N LEU A 108 -6.32 -11.72 -17.16
CA LEU A 108 -7.65 -11.12 -17.19
C LEU A 108 -7.92 -10.28 -15.94
N ALA A 109 -7.58 -10.79 -14.75
CA ALA A 109 -7.76 -10.06 -13.50
C ALA A 109 -6.91 -8.78 -13.46
N VAL A 110 -5.65 -8.84 -13.91
CA VAL A 110 -4.78 -7.67 -14.03
C VAL A 110 -5.34 -6.67 -15.05
N LEU A 111 -5.78 -7.15 -16.22
CA LEU A 111 -6.37 -6.30 -17.25
C LEU A 111 -7.63 -5.59 -16.72
N LEU A 112 -8.52 -6.33 -16.05
CA LEU A 112 -9.71 -5.75 -15.42
C LEU A 112 -9.35 -4.74 -14.35
N ALA A 113 -8.37 -5.02 -13.49
CA ALA A 113 -7.91 -4.10 -12.46
C ALA A 113 -7.31 -2.81 -13.04
N VAL A 114 -6.59 -2.93 -14.16
CA VAL A 114 -6.02 -1.76 -14.87
C VAL A 114 -7.11 -0.96 -15.59
N LEU A 115 -8.09 -1.60 -16.23
CA LEU A 115 -9.16 -0.91 -16.93
C LEU A 115 -10.26 -0.36 -16.02
N PHE A 116 -10.42 -0.94 -14.83
CA PHE A 116 -11.47 -0.57 -13.88
C PHE A 116 -11.54 0.93 -13.56
N PRO A 117 -10.43 1.65 -13.30
CA PRO A 117 -10.47 3.07 -12.99
C PRO A 117 -11.04 3.95 -14.11
N MET A 118 -10.91 3.53 -15.38
CA MET A 118 -11.47 4.28 -16.52
C MET A 118 -12.99 4.31 -16.49
N TYR A 119 -13.61 3.23 -15.99
CA TYR A 119 -15.08 3.11 -15.90
C TYR A 119 -15.61 3.58 -14.54
N ALA A 120 -14.81 3.47 -13.50
CA ALA A 120 -15.19 3.75 -12.12
C ALA A 120 -15.24 5.26 -11.77
N GLY A 121 -14.64 6.12 -12.62
CA GLY A 121 -14.68 7.56 -12.47
C GLY A 121 -13.56 8.17 -11.61
N ASN A 122 -13.58 9.50 -11.49
CA ASN A 122 -12.49 10.27 -10.88
C ASN A 122 -12.30 9.99 -9.38
N PHE A 123 -13.35 9.68 -8.64
CA PHE A 123 -13.25 9.35 -7.22
C PHE A 123 -12.37 8.12 -6.99
N ILE A 124 -12.64 7.04 -7.71
CA ILE A 124 -11.84 5.82 -7.61
C ILE A 124 -10.43 6.05 -8.14
N GLY A 125 -10.29 6.83 -9.23
CA GLY A 125 -8.98 7.26 -9.70
C GLY A 125 -8.17 7.96 -8.61
N GLN A 126 -8.80 8.84 -7.82
CA GLN A 126 -8.16 9.54 -6.70
C GLN A 126 -7.76 8.57 -5.57
N VAL A 127 -8.65 7.65 -5.18
CA VAL A 127 -8.35 6.63 -4.15
C VAL A 127 -7.17 5.77 -4.58
N LEU A 128 -7.20 5.24 -5.80
CA LEU A 128 -6.15 4.38 -6.33
C LEU A 128 -4.82 5.13 -6.52
N LEU A 129 -4.87 6.40 -6.90
CA LEU A 129 -3.71 7.27 -6.97
C LEU A 129 -3.06 7.43 -5.59
N THR A 130 -3.85 7.74 -4.56
CA THR A 130 -3.37 7.83 -3.18
C THR A 130 -2.77 6.51 -2.70
N VAL A 131 -3.47 5.39 -2.91
CA VAL A 131 -2.95 4.05 -2.61
C VAL A 131 -1.63 3.79 -3.34
N GLY A 132 -1.53 4.14 -4.63
CA GLY A 132 -0.31 3.98 -5.43
C GLY A 132 0.88 4.78 -4.89
N LEU A 133 0.65 6.00 -4.40
CA LEU A 133 1.68 6.81 -3.74
C LEU A 133 2.20 6.12 -2.46
N PHE A 134 1.29 5.60 -1.64
CA PHE A 134 1.67 4.84 -0.44
C PHE A 134 2.32 3.50 -0.77
N VAL A 135 1.98 2.87 -1.89
CA VAL A 135 2.69 1.68 -2.40
C VAL A 135 4.13 2.03 -2.76
N LEU A 136 4.38 3.13 -3.49
CA LEU A 136 5.73 3.59 -3.82
C LEU A 136 6.56 3.86 -2.56
N MET A 137 6.01 4.66 -1.64
CA MET A 137 6.66 4.95 -0.35
C MET A 137 6.88 3.67 0.46
N GLY A 138 5.86 2.81 0.51
CA GLY A 138 5.93 1.53 1.20
C GLY A 138 6.99 0.59 0.63
N MET A 139 7.18 0.54 -0.68
CA MET A 139 8.27 -0.23 -1.29
C MET A 139 9.64 0.30 -0.87
N GLY A 140 9.82 1.63 -0.81
CA GLY A 140 11.06 2.25 -0.34
C GLY A 140 11.35 1.92 1.12
N LEU A 141 10.39 2.17 2.01
CA LEU A 141 10.56 1.86 3.43
C LEU A 141 10.68 0.35 3.69
N ASN A 142 10.06 -0.50 2.86
CA ASN A 142 10.21 -1.95 2.96
C ASN A 142 11.63 -2.44 2.61
N LEU A 143 12.37 -1.73 1.77
CA LEU A 143 13.80 -2.00 1.56
C LEU A 143 14.61 -1.70 2.83
N GLU A 144 14.33 -0.59 3.49
CA GLU A 144 15.03 -0.16 4.70
C GLU A 144 14.65 -1.00 5.92
N VAL A 145 13.36 -1.07 6.25
CA VAL A 145 12.84 -1.76 7.45
C VAL A 145 12.68 -3.25 7.19
N GLY A 146 12.04 -3.62 6.08
CA GLY A 146 11.67 -5.00 5.81
C GLY A 146 12.85 -5.90 5.44
N ILE A 147 13.81 -5.38 4.66
CA ILE A 147 14.95 -6.17 4.16
C ILE A 147 16.22 -5.86 4.94
N ALA A 148 16.56 -4.57 5.13
CA ALA A 148 17.81 -4.19 5.81
C ALA A 148 17.68 -4.08 7.35
N GLY A 149 16.48 -4.10 7.91
CA GLY A 149 16.23 -4.04 9.36
C GLY A 149 16.47 -2.66 9.97
N LEU A 150 16.47 -1.59 9.16
CA LEU A 150 16.74 -0.22 9.59
C LEU A 150 15.42 0.51 9.85
N LEU A 151 15.04 0.68 11.11
CA LEU A 151 13.79 1.34 11.47
C LEU A 151 13.90 2.85 11.22
N ASP A 152 13.26 3.35 10.16
CA ASP A 152 13.22 4.77 9.78
C ASP A 152 11.81 5.36 9.97
N LEU A 153 11.69 6.30 10.90
CA LEU A 153 10.48 7.11 11.12
C LEU A 153 10.57 8.49 10.48
N GLY A 154 11.72 8.88 9.96
CA GLY A 154 11.94 10.13 9.24
C GLY A 154 11.67 10.08 7.74
N PHE A 155 11.19 8.96 7.23
CA PHE A 155 11.01 8.66 5.81
C PHE A 155 10.21 9.72 5.03
N VAL A 156 9.25 10.39 5.70
CA VAL A 156 8.48 11.50 5.13
C VAL A 156 9.35 12.67 4.68
N ALA A 157 10.56 12.84 5.22
CA ALA A 157 11.49 13.89 4.80
C ALA A 157 11.92 13.73 3.34
N PHE A 158 12.21 12.51 2.91
CA PHE A 158 12.61 12.22 1.52
C PHE A 158 11.46 12.44 0.54
N TYR A 159 10.25 12.11 0.97
CA TYR A 159 9.03 12.41 0.25
C TYR A 159 8.81 13.92 0.11
N ALA A 160 9.03 14.69 1.18
CA ALA A 160 8.97 16.15 1.15
C ALA A 160 10.02 16.74 0.20
N VAL A 161 11.27 16.27 0.27
CA VAL A 161 12.35 16.73 -0.63
C VAL A 161 11.95 16.52 -2.09
N GLY A 162 11.45 15.32 -2.46
CA GLY A 162 11.00 15.05 -3.81
C GLY A 162 9.89 15.99 -4.27
N ALA A 163 8.91 16.26 -3.41
CA ALA A 163 7.82 17.17 -3.70
C ALA A 163 8.32 18.63 -3.86
N TYR A 164 9.10 19.13 -2.90
CA TYR A 164 9.61 20.51 -2.94
C TYR A 164 10.53 20.76 -4.14
N VAL A 165 11.44 19.84 -4.45
CA VAL A 165 12.31 19.97 -5.62
C VAL A 165 11.48 20.01 -6.91
N THR A 166 10.47 19.15 -7.03
CA THR A 166 9.56 19.18 -8.18
C THR A 166 8.80 20.50 -8.26
N GLY A 167 8.27 20.99 -7.13
CA GLY A 167 7.59 22.29 -7.08
C GLY A 167 8.49 23.45 -7.47
N LEU A 168 9.71 23.51 -6.94
CA LEU A 168 10.69 24.58 -7.25
C LEU A 168 11.13 24.58 -8.72
N LEU A 169 11.16 23.41 -9.36
CA LEU A 169 11.60 23.29 -10.75
C LEU A 169 10.46 23.50 -11.77
N MET A 170 9.21 23.33 -11.36
CA MET A 170 8.07 23.34 -12.27
C MET A 170 7.08 24.49 -12.07
N ALA A 171 6.99 25.05 -10.84
CA ALA A 171 5.94 25.99 -10.49
C ALA A 171 5.99 27.28 -11.33
N ASP A 172 4.80 27.82 -11.65
CA ASP A 172 4.63 29.17 -12.23
C ASP A 172 4.47 30.21 -11.11
N SER A 173 5.36 30.17 -10.12
CA SER A 173 5.32 31.02 -8.92
C SER A 173 6.63 31.83 -8.79
N PRO A 174 6.63 32.92 -7.99
CA PRO A 174 7.85 33.71 -7.75
C PRO A 174 9.01 32.93 -7.11
N PHE A 175 8.74 31.74 -6.58
CA PHE A 175 9.72 30.86 -5.96
C PHE A 175 10.30 29.84 -6.94
N ALA A 176 9.85 29.83 -8.20
CA ALA A 176 10.35 28.90 -9.20
C ALA A 176 11.82 29.17 -9.52
N LEU A 177 12.65 28.14 -9.44
CA LEU A 177 14.05 28.19 -9.85
C LEU A 177 14.22 27.98 -11.35
N ALA A 178 13.30 27.23 -11.96
CA ALA A 178 13.28 26.90 -13.38
C ALA A 178 11.85 26.54 -13.79
N HIS A 179 11.53 26.64 -15.09
CA HIS A 179 10.25 26.20 -15.65
C HIS A 179 10.46 24.92 -16.45
N LEU A 180 10.85 23.84 -15.75
CA LEU A 180 11.12 22.54 -16.37
C LEU A 180 9.83 21.74 -16.57
N SER A 181 9.84 20.87 -17.57
CA SER A 181 8.79 19.86 -17.71
C SER A 181 8.88 18.83 -16.57
N TYR A 182 7.76 18.17 -16.25
CA TYR A 182 7.72 17.11 -15.23
C TYR A 182 8.78 16.03 -15.46
N TRP A 183 8.96 15.63 -16.71
CA TRP A 183 9.90 14.55 -17.09
C TRP A 183 11.38 14.91 -16.85
N GLN A 184 11.70 16.21 -16.80
CA GLN A 184 13.02 16.70 -16.45
C GLN A 184 13.15 16.94 -14.94
N ALA A 185 12.10 17.45 -14.30
CA ALA A 185 12.06 17.73 -12.87
C ALA A 185 12.09 16.45 -12.02
N MET A 186 11.36 15.40 -12.40
CA MET A 186 11.22 14.17 -11.66
C MET A 186 12.55 13.44 -11.40
N PRO A 187 13.45 13.21 -12.41
CA PRO A 187 14.75 12.60 -12.14
C PRO A 187 15.63 13.43 -11.21
N ILE A 188 15.57 14.76 -11.33
CA ILE A 188 16.31 15.68 -10.45
C ILE A 188 15.77 15.57 -9.01
N ALA A 189 14.46 15.54 -8.84
CA ALA A 189 13.82 15.38 -7.54
C ALA A 189 14.20 14.05 -6.87
N VAL A 190 14.20 12.95 -7.63
CA VAL A 190 14.66 11.65 -7.15
C VAL A 190 16.13 11.70 -6.75
N LEU A 191 17.00 12.28 -7.57
CA LEU A 191 18.42 12.40 -7.27
C LEU A 191 18.67 13.25 -6.01
N CYS A 192 17.99 14.39 -5.87
CA CYS A 192 18.06 15.21 -4.66
C CYS A 192 17.60 14.44 -3.41
N SER A 193 16.54 13.66 -3.51
CA SER A 193 16.07 12.80 -2.41
C SER A 193 17.11 11.75 -2.04
N VAL A 194 17.77 11.12 -3.02
CA VAL A 194 18.89 10.18 -2.77
C VAL A 194 20.04 10.86 -2.05
N ILE A 195 20.45 12.06 -2.52
CA ILE A 195 21.55 12.82 -1.90
C ILE A 195 21.21 13.15 -0.45
N VAL A 196 20.00 13.63 -0.18
CA VAL A 196 19.55 13.93 1.18
C VAL A 196 19.45 12.65 2.03
N GLY A 197 18.98 11.54 1.45
CA GLY A 197 18.93 10.24 2.13
C GLY A 197 20.31 9.76 2.54
N VAL A 198 21.29 9.82 1.64
CA VAL A 198 22.68 9.48 1.94
C VAL A 198 23.27 10.43 2.98
N LEU A 199 23.04 11.75 2.84
CA LEU A 199 23.53 12.76 3.78
C LEU A 199 23.00 12.55 5.20
N PHE A 200 21.70 12.26 5.33
CA PHE A 200 21.07 11.97 6.62
C PHE A 200 21.42 10.59 7.15
N GLY A 201 21.66 9.63 6.26
CA GLY A 201 22.12 8.30 6.64
C GLY A 201 23.46 8.32 7.39
N VAL A 202 24.42 9.18 7.00
CA VAL A 202 25.76 9.21 7.59
C VAL A 202 25.77 9.39 9.13
N PRO A 203 25.11 10.40 9.73
CA PRO A 203 25.07 10.55 11.19
C PRO A 203 24.21 9.48 11.88
N VAL A 204 23.14 9.04 11.23
CA VAL A 204 22.14 8.13 11.80
C VAL A 204 22.67 6.69 11.87
N LEU A 205 23.54 6.28 10.94
CA LEU A 205 24.09 4.93 10.91
C LEU A 205 25.03 4.57 12.08
N LYS A 206 25.45 5.55 12.87
CA LYS A 206 26.21 5.32 14.10
C LYS A 206 25.31 4.90 15.27
N VAL A 207 24.00 5.04 15.10
CA VAL A 207 22.98 4.70 16.12
C VAL A 207 22.39 3.33 15.79
N ARG A 208 22.12 2.51 16.80
CA ARG A 208 21.61 1.14 16.62
C ARG A 208 20.25 0.96 17.31
N GLY A 209 19.45 0.02 16.81
CA GLY A 209 18.20 -0.39 17.42
C GLY A 209 17.16 0.74 17.46
N ASP A 210 16.42 0.83 18.57
CA ASP A 210 15.31 1.78 18.75
C ASP A 210 15.75 3.25 18.73
N TYR A 211 16.99 3.54 19.10
CA TYR A 211 17.55 4.90 19.02
C TYR A 211 17.68 5.39 17.58
N LEU A 212 17.83 4.49 16.62
CA LEU A 212 17.82 4.79 15.19
C LEU A 212 16.49 5.42 14.79
N ALA A 213 15.37 4.81 15.21
CA ALA A 213 14.04 5.32 14.94
C ALA A 213 13.79 6.73 15.49
N VAL A 214 14.28 6.99 16.73
CA VAL A 214 14.16 8.31 17.35
C VAL A 214 15.02 9.34 16.62
N ALA A 215 16.23 8.98 16.21
CA ALA A 215 17.12 9.86 15.47
C ALA A 215 16.55 10.24 14.09
N THR A 216 16.00 9.26 13.36
CA THR A 216 15.37 9.51 12.05
C THR A 216 14.08 10.33 12.17
N LEU A 217 13.28 10.10 13.21
CA LEU A 217 12.14 10.94 13.54
C LEU A 217 12.55 12.39 13.74
N GLY A 218 13.61 12.61 14.52
CA GLY A 218 14.16 13.96 14.73
C GLY A 218 14.61 14.61 13.43
N LEU A 219 15.25 13.86 12.53
CA LEU A 219 15.64 14.36 11.21
C LEU A 219 14.44 14.73 10.33
N GLY A 220 13.39 13.92 10.33
CA GLY A 220 12.15 14.22 9.63
C GLY A 220 11.53 15.54 10.10
N GLU A 221 11.51 15.76 11.40
CA GLU A 221 10.99 16.99 12.00
C GLU A 221 11.89 18.20 11.71
N ILE A 222 13.23 18.02 11.70
CA ILE A 222 14.18 19.07 11.31
C ILE A 222 13.89 19.57 9.89
N VAL A 223 13.67 18.67 8.92
CA VAL A 223 13.31 19.07 7.54
C VAL A 223 12.03 19.90 7.54
N ARG A 224 11.01 19.48 8.27
CA ARG A 224 9.76 20.22 8.38
C ARG A 224 9.95 21.61 8.99
N VAL A 225 10.73 21.71 10.05
CA VAL A 225 11.04 22.99 10.72
C VAL A 225 11.87 23.91 9.81
N ILE A 226 12.84 23.37 9.07
CA ILE A 226 13.62 24.16 8.09
C ILE A 226 12.69 24.75 7.03
N VAL A 227 11.78 23.96 6.47
CA VAL A 227 10.82 24.42 5.46
C VAL A 227 9.92 25.53 5.99
N LEU A 228 9.54 25.47 7.27
CA LEU A 228 8.72 26.49 7.93
C LEU A 228 9.50 27.72 8.38
N SER A 229 10.84 27.66 8.43
CA SER A 229 11.67 28.73 8.97
C SER A 229 11.67 29.97 8.07
N ASP A 230 11.74 31.14 8.70
CA ASP A 230 11.87 32.42 7.99
C ASP A 230 13.16 32.49 7.17
N ALA A 231 14.21 31.79 7.59
CA ALA A 231 15.48 31.73 6.88
C ALA A 231 15.36 31.00 5.53
N ALA A 232 14.55 29.95 5.45
CA ALA A 232 14.31 29.21 4.22
C ALA A 232 13.10 29.73 3.41
N ALA A 233 12.29 30.61 4.00
CA ALA A 233 11.09 31.17 3.37
C ALA A 233 11.35 31.85 2.00
N PRO A 234 12.48 32.56 1.75
CA PRO A 234 12.77 33.13 0.43
C PRO A 234 12.92 32.08 -0.68
N LEU A 235 13.33 30.84 -0.33
CA LEU A 235 13.53 29.75 -1.29
C LEU A 235 12.37 28.75 -1.29
N LEU A 236 11.88 28.37 -0.11
CA LEU A 236 10.91 27.29 0.06
C LEU A 236 9.47 27.81 0.33
N ALA A 237 9.24 29.13 0.19
CA ALA A 237 7.96 29.80 0.43
C ALA A 237 7.42 29.70 1.88
N GLY A 238 8.11 29.01 2.80
CA GLY A 238 7.70 28.87 4.19
C GLY A 238 6.27 28.34 4.34
N ALA A 239 5.50 28.91 5.27
CA ALA A 239 4.12 28.53 5.52
C ALA A 239 3.15 28.78 4.34
N LYS A 240 3.51 29.67 3.39
CA LYS A 240 2.69 29.96 2.20
C LYS A 240 2.64 28.80 1.22
N GLY A 241 3.68 27.98 1.20
CA GLY A 241 3.82 26.88 0.28
C GLY A 241 4.12 27.30 -1.17
N ILE A 242 4.40 26.32 -2.01
CA ILE A 242 4.63 26.52 -3.45
C ILE A 242 3.32 26.23 -4.17
N LEU A 243 2.83 27.20 -4.93
CA LEU A 243 1.56 27.15 -5.63
C LEU A 243 1.78 27.04 -7.15
N GLN A 244 0.71 26.73 -7.88
CA GLN A 244 0.68 26.73 -9.34
C GLN A 244 1.73 25.77 -9.96
N ILE A 245 1.75 24.55 -9.46
CA ILE A 245 2.57 23.47 -10.06
C ILE A 245 1.79 22.90 -11.25
N PRO A 246 2.31 23.02 -12.48
CA PRO A 246 1.64 22.53 -13.66
C PRO A 246 1.56 21.00 -13.67
N ARG A 247 0.57 20.49 -14.37
CA ARG A 247 0.38 19.04 -14.49
C ARG A 247 1.31 18.45 -15.54
N PRO A 248 1.67 17.15 -15.40
CA PRO A 248 2.51 16.50 -16.39
C PRO A 248 1.81 16.42 -17.74
N ALA A 249 2.55 16.63 -18.83
CA ALA A 249 2.07 16.46 -20.18
C ALA A 249 2.93 15.44 -20.95
N ILE A 250 2.30 14.64 -21.81
CA ILE A 250 2.95 13.70 -22.72
C ILE A 250 2.49 14.02 -24.15
N GLY A 251 3.43 14.49 -24.99
CA GLY A 251 3.14 14.79 -26.39
C GLY A 251 2.00 15.80 -26.62
N GLY A 252 1.83 16.77 -25.69
CA GLY A 252 0.74 17.75 -25.74
C GLY A 252 -0.55 17.32 -25.01
N PHE A 253 -0.60 16.12 -24.47
CA PHE A 253 -1.73 15.63 -23.68
C PHE A 253 -1.45 15.85 -22.20
N GLU A 254 -2.21 16.70 -21.53
CA GLU A 254 -2.08 16.93 -20.09
C GLU A 254 -2.72 15.80 -19.30
N LEU A 255 -1.98 15.27 -18.33
CA LEU A 255 -2.49 14.28 -17.37
C LEU A 255 -3.32 15.00 -16.28
N ALA A 256 -4.44 15.60 -16.69
CA ALA A 256 -5.24 16.48 -15.84
C ALA A 256 -6.16 15.73 -14.88
N THR A 257 -6.53 14.49 -15.17
CA THR A 257 -7.49 13.72 -14.40
C THR A 257 -6.80 12.85 -13.35
N PRO A 258 -7.44 12.58 -12.18
CA PRO A 258 -6.92 11.64 -11.19
C PRO A 258 -6.65 10.25 -11.76
N VAL A 259 -7.45 9.82 -12.72
CA VAL A 259 -7.28 8.54 -13.43
C VAL A 259 -5.97 8.52 -14.24
N ALA A 260 -5.66 9.62 -14.95
CA ALA A 260 -4.42 9.73 -15.73
C ALA A 260 -3.17 9.72 -14.81
N LEU A 261 -3.24 10.45 -13.69
CA LEU A 261 -2.17 10.44 -12.68
C LEU A 261 -2.05 9.08 -11.98
N PHE A 262 -3.16 8.36 -11.79
CA PHE A 262 -3.11 6.98 -11.31
C PHE A 262 -2.29 6.08 -12.25
N TYR A 263 -2.48 6.17 -13.58
CA TYR A 263 -1.68 5.38 -14.53
C TYR A 263 -0.20 5.77 -14.48
N LEU A 264 0.12 7.04 -14.33
CA LEU A 264 1.50 7.48 -14.10
C LEU A 264 2.08 6.81 -12.85
N THR A 265 1.34 6.83 -11.74
CA THR A 265 1.75 6.22 -10.48
C THR A 265 1.85 4.69 -10.58
N LEU A 266 0.92 4.06 -11.32
CA LEU A 266 0.95 2.62 -11.57
C LEU A 266 2.21 2.21 -12.34
N VAL A 267 2.56 2.92 -13.40
CA VAL A 267 3.80 2.67 -14.16
C VAL A 267 5.02 2.87 -13.25
N ALA A 268 5.07 3.96 -12.48
CA ALA A 268 6.13 4.21 -11.52
C ALA A 268 6.24 3.09 -10.47
N SER A 269 5.10 2.61 -9.94
CA SER A 269 5.04 1.51 -8.97
C SER A 269 5.50 0.17 -9.56
N VAL A 270 5.17 -0.13 -10.80
CA VAL A 270 5.63 -1.35 -11.49
C VAL A 270 7.13 -1.30 -11.72
N VAL A 271 7.66 -0.15 -12.16
CA VAL A 271 9.11 0.05 -12.33
C VAL A 271 9.82 -0.06 -10.98
N ALA A 272 9.31 0.59 -9.94
CA ALA A 272 9.83 0.52 -8.57
C ALA A 272 9.81 -0.92 -8.04
N ALA A 273 8.71 -1.66 -8.22
CA ALA A 273 8.58 -3.05 -7.83
C ALA A 273 9.59 -3.96 -8.54
N TYR A 274 9.84 -3.72 -9.84
CA TYR A 274 10.85 -4.46 -10.59
C TYR A 274 12.26 -4.23 -10.01
N PHE A 275 12.62 -2.98 -9.73
CA PHE A 275 13.91 -2.67 -9.10
C PHE A 275 14.01 -3.25 -7.70
N ALA A 276 12.98 -3.11 -6.86
CA ALA A 276 12.95 -3.66 -5.52
C ALA A 276 13.11 -5.19 -5.52
N TRP A 277 12.39 -5.89 -6.40
CA TRP A 277 12.51 -7.33 -6.57
C TRP A 277 13.92 -7.76 -7.02
N ARG A 278 14.51 -7.06 -8.01
CA ARG A 278 15.88 -7.35 -8.47
C ARG A 278 16.94 -7.07 -7.41
N LEU A 279 16.72 -6.07 -6.57
CA LEU A 279 17.60 -5.74 -5.47
C LEU A 279 17.53 -6.79 -4.35
N GLU A 280 16.33 -7.26 -4.00
CA GLU A 280 16.13 -8.31 -3.00
C GLU A 280 16.92 -9.59 -3.37
N ASP A 281 16.87 -10.04 -4.62
CA ASP A 281 17.57 -11.23 -5.12
C ASP A 281 19.08 -10.99 -5.37
N SER A 282 19.57 -9.76 -5.24
CA SER A 282 20.96 -9.38 -5.53
C SER A 282 21.95 -9.74 -4.41
N ARG A 283 23.25 -9.48 -4.66
CA ARG A 283 24.27 -9.54 -3.60
C ARG A 283 24.03 -8.51 -2.50
N LEU A 284 23.50 -7.33 -2.86
CA LEU A 284 23.12 -6.29 -1.90
C LEU A 284 21.97 -6.72 -1.01
N GLY A 285 20.91 -7.31 -1.57
CA GLY A 285 19.79 -7.83 -0.80
C GLY A 285 20.21 -8.87 0.24
N ARG A 286 21.12 -9.79 -0.14
CA ARG A 286 21.67 -10.76 0.81
C ARG A 286 22.52 -10.10 1.90
N ALA A 287 23.28 -9.05 1.57
CA ALA A 287 24.04 -8.30 2.56
C ALA A 287 23.11 -7.55 3.53
N TRP A 288 21.99 -6.98 3.06
CA TRP A 288 21.00 -6.38 3.91
C TRP A 288 20.34 -7.39 4.85
N MET A 289 19.95 -8.56 4.35
CA MET A 289 19.39 -9.62 5.20
C MET A 289 20.38 -10.07 6.28
N ALA A 290 21.66 -10.23 5.93
CA ALA A 290 22.69 -10.58 6.90
C ALA A 290 22.87 -9.50 8.00
N ILE A 291 22.83 -8.22 7.63
CA ILE A 291 22.89 -7.09 8.60
C ILE A 291 21.64 -7.07 9.50
N ARG A 292 20.49 -7.37 8.95
CA ARG A 292 19.22 -7.43 9.70
C ARG A 292 19.24 -8.56 10.73
N ASP A 293 19.82 -9.71 10.40
CA ASP A 293 19.90 -10.88 11.28
C ASP A 293 20.90 -10.62 12.41
N ASP A 294 22.14 -10.19 12.10
CA ASP A 294 23.16 -9.83 13.08
C ASP A 294 24.23 -8.92 12.45
N GLU A 295 24.29 -7.66 12.90
CA GLU A 295 25.25 -6.67 12.39
C GLU A 295 26.71 -7.03 12.67
N ASP A 296 26.99 -7.58 13.86
CA ASP A 296 28.38 -7.87 14.29
C ASP A 296 28.92 -9.10 13.53
N VAL A 297 28.08 -10.11 13.33
CA VAL A 297 28.41 -11.28 12.47
C VAL A 297 28.59 -10.85 11.01
N ALA A 298 27.72 -10.02 10.47
CA ALA A 298 27.84 -9.51 9.11
C ALA A 298 29.16 -8.74 8.91
N GLN A 299 29.55 -7.92 9.88
CA GLN A 299 30.83 -7.21 9.87
C GLN A 299 32.03 -8.16 9.94
N ALA A 300 31.97 -9.19 10.80
CA ALA A 300 33.02 -10.20 10.91
C ALA A 300 33.21 -10.99 9.62
N LEU A 301 32.14 -11.18 8.82
CA LEU A 301 32.17 -11.79 7.49
C LEU A 301 32.64 -10.83 6.37
N GLY A 302 33.08 -9.61 6.72
CA GLY A 302 33.66 -8.64 5.77
C GLY A 302 32.63 -7.74 5.09
N ILE A 303 31.37 -7.68 5.53
CA ILE A 303 30.37 -6.76 4.98
C ILE A 303 30.66 -5.36 5.51
N ASN A 304 30.80 -4.37 4.62
CA ASN A 304 30.92 -2.97 5.01
C ASN A 304 29.55 -2.42 5.38
N LEU A 305 29.26 -2.39 6.71
CA LEU A 305 27.96 -1.98 7.24
C LEU A 305 27.55 -0.58 6.76
N ILE A 306 28.48 0.40 6.78
CA ILE A 306 28.19 1.79 6.45
C ILE A 306 27.72 1.89 5.01
N ASN A 307 28.48 1.38 4.06
CA ASN A 307 28.14 1.48 2.64
C ASN A 307 26.84 0.76 2.31
N VAL A 308 26.61 -0.41 2.90
CA VAL A 308 25.44 -1.23 2.62
C VAL A 308 24.19 -0.60 3.21
N LYS A 309 24.26 -0.03 4.42
CA LYS A 309 23.16 0.73 5.03
C LYS A 309 22.88 2.03 4.28
N LEU A 310 23.90 2.81 3.89
CA LEU A 310 23.72 4.04 3.09
C LEU A 310 23.04 3.77 1.76
N LEU A 311 23.33 2.65 1.12
CA LEU A 311 22.63 2.25 -0.10
C LEU A 311 21.15 1.96 0.15
N ALA A 312 20.79 1.34 1.28
CA ALA A 312 19.38 1.12 1.64
C ALA A 312 18.65 2.46 1.80
N TYR A 313 19.20 3.40 2.58
CA TYR A 313 18.67 4.76 2.75
C TYR A 313 18.55 5.53 1.43
N GLY A 314 19.59 5.50 0.61
CA GLY A 314 19.58 6.18 -0.70
C GLY A 314 18.49 5.63 -1.63
N LEU A 315 18.31 4.32 -1.66
CA LEU A 315 17.29 3.68 -2.50
C LEU A 315 15.88 3.90 -1.94
N GLY A 316 15.69 3.81 -0.61
CA GLY A 316 14.42 4.15 0.02
C GLY A 316 14.04 5.61 -0.26
N ALA A 317 15.00 6.53 -0.11
CA ALA A 317 14.82 7.95 -0.44
C ALA A 317 14.49 8.17 -1.93
N ALA A 318 15.02 7.35 -2.85
CA ALA A 318 14.68 7.42 -4.27
C ALA A 318 13.18 7.14 -4.51
N PHE A 319 12.64 6.09 -3.88
CA PHE A 319 11.22 5.75 -4.00
C PHE A 319 10.33 6.79 -3.34
N ALA A 320 10.73 7.31 -2.17
CA ALA A 320 10.03 8.40 -1.49
C ALA A 320 10.04 9.67 -2.35
N GLY A 321 11.19 10.04 -2.93
CA GLY A 321 11.33 11.20 -3.81
C GLY A 321 10.49 11.09 -5.07
N LEU A 322 10.41 9.89 -5.67
CA LEU A 322 9.54 9.61 -6.80
C LEU A 322 8.06 9.80 -6.43
N ALA A 323 7.63 9.25 -5.29
CA ALA A 323 6.28 9.45 -4.79
C ALA A 323 5.99 10.93 -4.50
N GLY A 324 6.97 11.66 -3.93
CA GLY A 324 6.89 13.10 -3.66
C GLY A 324 6.72 13.92 -4.93
N SER A 325 7.44 13.58 -6.00
CA SER A 325 7.32 14.27 -7.28
C SER A 325 5.93 14.12 -7.90
N ILE A 326 5.33 12.92 -7.80
CA ILE A 326 3.96 12.66 -8.28
C ILE A 326 2.93 13.39 -7.40
N PHE A 327 3.15 13.41 -6.08
CA PHE A 327 2.28 14.12 -5.14
C PHE A 327 2.22 15.63 -5.41
N ALA A 328 3.35 16.24 -5.74
CA ALA A 328 3.43 17.65 -6.07
C ALA A 328 2.50 18.03 -7.23
N VAL A 329 2.52 17.24 -8.31
CA VAL A 329 1.68 17.47 -9.49
C VAL A 329 0.23 17.02 -9.28
N MET A 330 -0.01 16.08 -8.37
CA MET A 330 -1.35 15.66 -7.97
C MET A 330 -2.12 16.79 -7.29
N LEU A 331 -1.49 17.47 -6.34
CA LEU A 331 -2.11 18.57 -5.61
C LEU A 331 -2.05 19.90 -6.38
N GLY A 332 -1.05 20.10 -7.26
CA GLY A 332 -0.79 21.38 -7.91
C GLY A 332 -0.29 22.48 -6.95
N SER A 333 -0.10 22.15 -5.69
CA SER A 333 0.44 23.02 -4.64
C SER A 333 1.06 22.19 -3.51
N ILE A 334 2.09 22.72 -2.85
CA ILE A 334 2.81 22.02 -1.79
C ILE A 334 2.81 22.90 -0.54
N TYR A 335 2.36 22.32 0.57
CA TYR A 335 2.34 22.98 1.88
C TYR A 335 3.14 22.16 2.90
N PRO A 336 3.85 22.80 3.84
CA PRO A 336 4.65 22.10 4.86
C PRO A 336 3.83 21.14 5.74
N HIS A 337 2.57 21.47 6.01
CA HIS A 337 1.68 20.64 6.81
C HIS A 337 1.27 19.32 6.11
N SER A 338 1.55 19.19 4.82
CA SER A 338 1.33 17.92 4.10
C SER A 338 2.37 16.86 4.40
N PHE A 339 3.46 17.20 5.12
CA PHE A 339 4.58 16.30 5.41
C PHE A 339 4.74 16.04 6.90
N GLN A 340 3.67 15.60 7.54
CA GLN A 340 3.66 15.29 8.96
C GLN A 340 4.18 13.88 9.24
N LEU A 341 4.74 13.68 10.43
CA LEU A 341 5.23 12.38 10.92
C LEU A 341 4.22 11.24 10.78
N ILE A 342 2.93 11.54 10.88
CA ILE A 342 1.86 10.54 10.76
C ILE A 342 1.92 9.79 9.41
N ILE A 343 2.48 10.38 8.36
CA ILE A 343 2.68 9.71 7.07
C ILE A 343 3.69 8.58 7.21
N SER A 344 4.86 8.83 7.86
CA SER A 344 5.86 7.78 8.11
C SER A 344 5.28 6.65 8.96
N ILE A 345 4.48 6.98 9.98
CA ILE A 345 3.80 5.99 10.83
C ILE A 345 2.82 5.16 10.00
N ASN A 346 2.03 5.78 9.13
CA ASN A 346 1.10 5.07 8.26
C ASN A 346 1.82 4.15 7.27
N ILE A 347 2.96 4.59 6.71
CA ILE A 347 3.78 3.77 5.80
C ILE A 347 4.38 2.57 6.58
N LEU A 348 4.85 2.78 7.78
CA LEU A 348 5.35 1.69 8.62
C LEU A 348 4.22 0.72 8.97
N ALA A 349 3.06 1.22 9.39
CA ALA A 349 1.90 0.40 9.71
C ALA A 349 1.46 -0.46 8.51
N LEU A 350 1.43 0.11 7.29
CA LEU A 350 1.04 -0.64 6.10
C LEU A 350 2.02 -1.77 5.75
N ILE A 351 3.32 -1.58 6.01
CA ILE A 351 4.34 -2.61 5.79
C ILE A 351 4.17 -3.73 6.82
N ILE A 352 3.93 -3.40 8.08
CA ILE A 352 3.71 -4.39 9.16
C ILE A 352 2.45 -5.20 8.87
N VAL A 353 1.34 -4.54 8.59
CA VAL A 353 0.04 -5.18 8.28
C VAL A 353 0.11 -5.98 6.97
N GLY A 354 0.79 -5.45 5.97
CA GLY A 354 0.99 -6.12 4.68
C GLY A 354 1.87 -7.36 4.79
N GLY A 355 2.91 -7.27 5.61
CA GLY A 355 3.95 -8.28 5.81
C GLY A 355 5.33 -7.73 5.43
N MET A 356 6.17 -7.49 6.45
CA MET A 356 7.52 -6.97 6.28
C MET A 356 8.36 -7.83 5.35
N GLY A 357 9.14 -7.21 4.46
CA GLY A 357 9.97 -7.89 3.48
C GLY A 357 9.19 -8.51 2.31
N SER A 358 7.91 -8.14 2.10
CA SER A 358 7.08 -8.69 1.03
C SER A 358 6.53 -7.58 0.14
N LEU A 359 6.94 -7.54 -1.13
CA LEU A 359 6.41 -6.57 -2.10
C LEU A 359 4.89 -6.70 -2.33
N PRO A 360 4.31 -7.91 -2.52
CA PRO A 360 2.87 -8.06 -2.58
C PRO A 360 2.17 -7.66 -1.27
N GLY A 361 2.84 -7.87 -0.12
CA GLY A 361 2.37 -7.44 1.19
C GLY A 361 2.20 -5.93 1.26
N VAL A 362 3.17 -5.15 0.78
CA VAL A 362 3.08 -3.68 0.71
C VAL A 362 1.86 -3.22 -0.06
N VAL A 363 1.59 -3.82 -1.23
CA VAL A 363 0.41 -3.48 -2.05
C VAL A 363 -0.90 -3.77 -1.30
N LEU A 364 -1.00 -4.94 -0.66
CA LEU A 364 -2.18 -5.30 0.13
C LEU A 364 -2.34 -4.43 1.38
N GLY A 365 -1.24 -4.14 2.07
CA GLY A 365 -1.24 -3.24 3.22
C GLY A 365 -1.72 -1.84 2.87
N ALA A 366 -1.23 -1.27 1.76
CA ALA A 366 -1.66 0.03 1.26
C ALA A 366 -3.14 0.02 0.84
N ALA A 367 -3.60 -1.02 0.15
CA ALA A 367 -5.00 -1.15 -0.24
C ALA A 367 -5.93 -1.19 0.98
N VAL A 368 -5.55 -1.91 2.05
CA VAL A 368 -6.36 -2.03 3.27
C VAL A 368 -6.25 -0.79 4.15
N LEU A 369 -5.04 -0.31 4.44
CA LEU A 369 -4.87 0.77 5.42
C LEU A 369 -5.09 2.17 4.85
N ILE A 370 -4.87 2.37 3.57
CA ILE A 370 -5.07 3.66 2.91
C ILE A 370 -6.33 3.64 2.05
N GLY A 371 -6.52 2.58 1.26
CA GLY A 371 -7.65 2.47 0.34
C GLY A 371 -8.98 2.38 1.08
N LEU A 372 -9.09 1.52 2.11
CA LEU A 372 -10.34 1.34 2.84
C LEU A 372 -10.84 2.62 3.54
N PRO A 373 -10.02 3.35 4.34
CA PRO A 373 -10.48 4.61 4.94
C PRO A 373 -10.82 5.69 3.92
N GLU A 374 -10.09 5.76 2.80
CA GLU A 374 -10.37 6.72 1.74
C GLU A 374 -11.70 6.42 1.03
N MET A 375 -12.01 5.14 0.84
CA MET A 375 -13.32 4.70 0.32
C MET A 375 -14.47 4.95 1.30
N LEU A 376 -14.17 4.99 2.62
CA LEU A 376 -15.12 5.27 3.69
C LEU A 376 -15.16 6.77 4.07
N ARG A 377 -14.68 7.64 3.21
CA ARG A 377 -14.59 9.09 3.47
C ARG A 377 -15.90 9.74 3.84
N GLU A 378 -17.03 9.23 3.35
CA GLU A 378 -18.39 9.70 3.72
C GLU A 378 -18.72 9.54 5.20
N PHE A 379 -18.12 8.55 5.87
CA PHE A 379 -18.37 8.32 7.29
C PHE A 379 -17.65 9.33 8.21
N GLY A 380 -17.01 10.36 7.64
CA GLY A 380 -16.30 11.39 8.40
C GLY A 380 -15.27 10.80 9.36
N GLU A 381 -15.35 11.16 10.65
CA GLU A 381 -14.42 10.69 11.67
C GLU A 381 -14.47 9.17 11.95
N PHE A 382 -15.62 8.54 11.71
CA PHE A 382 -15.78 7.09 11.95
C PHE A 382 -14.87 6.23 11.07
N ARG A 383 -14.37 6.75 9.94
CA ARG A 383 -13.39 6.03 9.11
C ARG A 383 -12.12 5.63 9.87
N TYR A 384 -11.69 6.44 10.85
CA TYR A 384 -10.52 6.14 11.69
C TYR A 384 -10.78 4.99 12.67
N LEU A 385 -12.04 4.81 13.11
CA LEU A 385 -12.43 3.63 13.87
C LEU A 385 -12.27 2.36 13.04
N PHE A 386 -12.72 2.36 11.78
CA PHE A 386 -12.53 1.23 10.86
C PHE A 386 -11.05 0.95 10.60
N TYR A 387 -10.25 2.01 10.44
CA TYR A 387 -8.79 1.91 10.29
C TYR A 387 -8.15 1.19 11.50
N GLY A 388 -8.43 1.65 12.72
CA GLY A 388 -7.90 1.03 13.94
C GLY A 388 -8.37 -0.42 14.11
N LEU A 389 -9.65 -0.68 13.81
CA LEU A 389 -10.23 -2.02 13.88
C LEU A 389 -9.62 -2.98 12.87
N ALA A 390 -9.32 -2.50 11.65
CA ALA A 390 -8.63 -3.26 10.61
C ALA A 390 -7.21 -3.66 11.05
N ILE A 391 -6.44 -2.73 11.65
CA ILE A 391 -5.11 -3.03 12.18
C ILE A 391 -5.18 -4.10 13.26
N ILE A 392 -6.06 -3.92 14.26
CA ILE A 392 -6.22 -4.88 15.37
C ILE A 392 -6.65 -6.25 14.84
N ALA A 393 -7.59 -6.29 13.92
CA ALA A 393 -8.07 -7.54 13.31
C ALA A 393 -6.95 -8.27 12.58
N VAL A 394 -6.17 -7.58 11.74
CA VAL A 394 -5.05 -8.19 11.02
C VAL A 394 -3.97 -8.67 11.99
N MET A 395 -3.57 -7.85 12.96
CA MET A 395 -2.53 -8.22 13.94
C MET A 395 -2.95 -9.44 14.80
N ARG A 396 -4.24 -9.57 15.12
CA ARG A 396 -4.74 -10.71 15.91
C ARG A 396 -4.96 -11.97 15.07
N LEU A 397 -5.47 -11.84 13.84
CA LEU A 397 -5.84 -12.99 12.99
C LEU A 397 -4.66 -13.48 12.13
N LYS A 398 -3.74 -12.57 11.76
CA LYS A 398 -2.55 -12.85 10.96
C LYS A 398 -1.37 -12.00 11.44
N PRO A 399 -0.74 -12.36 12.55
CA PRO A 399 0.39 -11.60 13.11
C PRO A 399 1.60 -11.55 12.16
N GLU A 400 1.66 -12.44 11.18
CA GLU A 400 2.70 -12.50 10.14
C GLU A 400 2.49 -11.48 9.02
N GLY A 401 1.37 -10.75 9.03
CA GLY A 401 0.90 -9.89 7.96
C GLY A 401 -0.02 -10.60 6.95
N LEU A 402 -0.64 -9.80 6.08
CA LEU A 402 -1.58 -10.30 5.06
C LEU A 402 -0.89 -11.23 4.04
N TRP A 403 0.35 -10.89 3.67
CA TRP A 403 1.15 -11.66 2.71
C TRP A 403 2.62 -11.68 3.16
N PRO A 404 3.00 -12.59 4.06
CA PRO A 404 4.37 -12.66 4.56
C PRO A 404 5.38 -13.03 3.47
N SER A 405 6.63 -12.60 3.64
CA SER A 405 7.74 -12.90 2.72
C SER A 405 8.01 -14.41 2.63
N ALA A 406 8.64 -14.84 1.55
CA ALA A 406 8.96 -16.25 1.34
C ALA A 406 9.92 -16.79 2.43
N ALA A 407 10.84 -15.95 2.93
CA ALA A 407 11.73 -16.30 4.04
C ALA A 407 10.92 -16.55 5.32
N ARG A 408 10.05 -15.63 5.69
CA ARG A 408 9.23 -15.75 6.91
C ARG A 408 8.28 -16.96 6.86
N ARG A 409 7.74 -17.29 5.69
CA ARG A 409 6.92 -18.51 5.54
C ARG A 409 7.71 -19.78 5.77
N ARG A 410 8.98 -19.83 5.36
CA ARG A 410 9.87 -20.98 5.62
C ARG A 410 10.20 -21.13 7.09
N GLU A 411 10.50 -20.03 7.77
CA GLU A 411 10.73 -20.02 9.23
C GLU A 411 9.54 -20.59 9.98
N ILE A 412 8.32 -20.10 9.68
CA ILE A 412 7.09 -20.57 10.31
C ILE A 412 6.85 -22.08 10.05
N ALA A 413 7.14 -22.55 8.83
CA ALA A 413 7.02 -23.97 8.52
C ALA A 413 8.02 -24.81 9.32
N LEU A 414 9.25 -24.36 9.47
CA LEU A 414 10.27 -25.03 10.29
C LEU A 414 9.92 -25.03 11.78
N ASP A 415 9.43 -23.91 12.30
CA ASP A 415 8.97 -23.81 13.69
C ASP A 415 7.80 -24.77 13.96
N ALA A 416 6.85 -24.87 13.03
CA ALA A 416 5.74 -25.80 13.13
C ALA A 416 6.20 -27.26 13.12
N GLU A 417 7.19 -27.62 12.30
CA GLU A 417 7.77 -28.96 12.27
C GLU A 417 8.53 -29.28 13.56
N THR A 418 9.30 -28.32 14.11
CA THR A 418 10.03 -28.50 15.37
C THR A 418 9.08 -28.69 16.56
N VAL A 419 8.01 -27.88 16.63
CA VAL A 419 6.98 -28.03 17.66
C VAL A 419 6.26 -29.37 17.55
N ALA A 420 5.93 -29.82 16.33
CA ALA A 420 5.31 -31.12 16.11
C ALA A 420 6.25 -32.28 16.51
N ALA A 421 7.54 -32.20 16.19
CA ALA A 421 8.53 -33.19 16.59
C ALA A 421 8.72 -33.26 18.12
N GLN A 422 8.74 -32.09 18.80
CA GLN A 422 8.80 -32.02 20.26
C GLN A 422 7.54 -32.62 20.90
N ALA A 423 6.36 -32.32 20.37
CA ALA A 423 5.10 -32.89 20.86
C ALA A 423 5.07 -34.42 20.73
N ALA A 424 5.57 -34.97 19.61
CA ALA A 424 5.68 -36.40 19.40
C ALA A 424 6.64 -37.06 20.40
N SER A 425 7.82 -36.49 20.65
CA SER A 425 8.80 -37.00 21.60
C SER A 425 8.28 -36.99 23.05
N VAL A 426 7.52 -35.99 23.45
CA VAL A 426 6.86 -35.92 24.78
C VAL A 426 5.76 -36.97 24.92
N SER A 427 5.03 -37.28 23.83
CA SER A 427 4.01 -38.31 23.83
C SER A 427 4.60 -39.73 23.96
N GLU A 428 5.77 -39.99 23.31
CA GLU A 428 6.52 -41.24 23.42
C GLU A 428 7.13 -41.46 24.82
N GLN A 429 7.57 -40.38 25.50
CA GLN A 429 8.10 -40.47 26.88
C GLN A 429 7.02 -40.74 27.95
N LYS A 430 5.75 -40.47 27.61
CA LYS A 430 4.60 -40.71 28.54
C LYS A 430 3.91 -42.04 28.32
N ALA A 431 4.21 -42.77 27.25
CA ALA A 431 3.74 -44.12 26.96
C ALA A 431 4.70 -45.19 27.45
#